data_a15a5aa2372b7c3a204da94a3eb223bb
#
_entry.id   a15a5aa2372b7c3a204da94a3eb223bb
#
_cell.length_a   1.000
_cell.length_b   1.000
_cell.length_c   1.000
_cell.angle_alpha   90.00
_cell.angle_beta   90.00
_cell.angle_gamma   90.00
#
_symmetry.space_group_name_H-M   'P 1'
#
loop_
_entity.id
_entity.type
_entity.pdbx_description
1 polymer ?
#
loop_
_entity_poly.entity_id
_entity_poly.type
_entity_poly.pdbx_seq_one_letter_code
_entity_poly.pdbx_strand_id
1 'polypeptide(L)'
;IAAWGYEIDQPVKKEIAVSGVVTDTQKQPVAGVVVTDGVNFTQTDDKGRYQLVSDPAQSKFVYLSVPADYKTNVENALPVGYYARIDAKKKKNRCDFSMVKREQPVQDFTFIAISDPQARNEEQLDRFASETVVDLKETLKQLSSQEVYGMVLGDIVWDVMPLYDSYKKVISDLDLTMYHVIGNHDFDQQYTALSLATNK
;
A
#
# COMPACT_ATOMS: atom_id res chain seq x y z
N ILE A 1 -27.18 15.86 -21.57
CA ILE A 1 -26.15 15.18 -20.74
C ILE A 1 -26.40 13.70 -20.91
N ALA A 2 -25.65 13.05 -21.82
CA ALA A 2 -25.73 11.60 -22.02
C ALA A 2 -25.07 10.92 -20.82
N ALA A 3 -25.84 10.18 -20.02
CA ALA A 3 -25.32 9.23 -19.07
C ALA A 3 -24.68 8.09 -19.87
N TRP A 4 -23.40 7.91 -19.77
CA TRP A 4 -22.71 6.74 -20.28
C TRP A 4 -23.07 5.56 -19.38
N GLY A 5 -24.15 4.85 -19.73
CA GLY A 5 -24.44 3.57 -19.14
C GLY A 5 -23.45 2.56 -19.68
N TYR A 6 -22.43 2.22 -18.90
CA TYR A 6 -21.72 0.97 -19.11
C TYR A 6 -22.64 -0.16 -18.66
N GLU A 7 -23.39 -0.73 -19.57
CA GLU A 7 -23.86 -2.11 -19.40
C GLU A 7 -22.60 -2.99 -19.46
N ILE A 8 -22.03 -3.24 -18.31
CA ILE A 8 -21.00 -4.25 -18.19
C ILE A 8 -21.75 -5.57 -18.19
N ASP A 9 -21.73 -6.22 -19.33
CA ASP A 9 -22.13 -7.63 -19.44
C ASP A 9 -21.12 -8.45 -18.65
N GLN A 10 -21.37 -8.59 -17.33
CA GLN A 10 -20.44 -9.25 -16.42
C GLN A 10 -20.55 -10.76 -16.64
N PRO A 11 -19.49 -11.43 -17.11
CA PRO A 11 -19.48 -12.89 -17.11
C PRO A 11 -19.68 -13.41 -15.69
N VAL A 12 -20.28 -14.59 -15.57
CA VAL A 12 -20.54 -15.27 -14.29
C VAL A 12 -19.35 -15.11 -13.35
N LYS A 13 -19.56 -14.37 -12.26
CA LYS A 13 -18.51 -14.00 -11.31
C LYS A 13 -17.93 -15.24 -10.66
N LYS A 14 -16.64 -15.43 -10.78
CA LYS A 14 -15.93 -16.44 -10.00
C LYS A 14 -15.69 -15.85 -8.61
N GLU A 15 -16.56 -16.15 -7.68
CA GLU A 15 -16.41 -15.73 -6.30
C GLU A 15 -15.30 -16.50 -5.60
N ILE A 16 -14.47 -15.79 -4.85
CA ILE A 16 -13.41 -16.32 -4.01
C ILE A 16 -13.67 -15.91 -2.57
N ALA A 17 -13.68 -16.88 -1.67
CA ALA A 17 -13.74 -16.59 -0.26
C ALA A 17 -12.36 -16.14 0.26
N VAL A 18 -12.32 -14.96 0.87
CA VAL A 18 -11.14 -14.44 1.58
C VAL A 18 -11.48 -14.40 3.06
N SER A 19 -10.60 -14.93 3.90
CA SER A 19 -10.81 -14.94 5.35
C SER A 19 -9.47 -14.83 6.07
N GLY A 20 -9.50 -14.39 7.32
CA GLY A 20 -8.30 -14.28 8.12
C GLY A 20 -8.56 -13.76 9.51
N VAL A 21 -7.49 -13.46 10.19
CA VAL A 21 -7.48 -12.85 11.53
C VAL A 21 -6.63 -11.60 11.51
N VAL A 22 -7.10 -10.55 12.16
CA VAL A 22 -6.35 -9.33 12.41
C VAL A 22 -5.93 -9.31 13.88
N THR A 23 -4.63 -9.18 14.12
CA THR A 23 -4.05 -9.10 15.47
C THR A 23 -3.14 -7.89 15.61
N ASP A 24 -2.79 -7.54 16.84
CA ASP A 24 -1.65 -6.67 17.07
C ASP A 24 -0.32 -7.47 17.08
N THR A 25 0.80 -6.78 17.30
CA THR A 25 2.13 -7.40 17.41
C THR A 25 2.30 -8.30 18.63
N GLN A 26 1.43 -8.18 19.64
CA GLN A 26 1.38 -9.06 20.82
C GLN A 26 0.43 -10.25 20.61
N LYS A 27 -0.06 -10.45 19.37
CA LYS A 27 -1.03 -11.50 19.00
C LYS A 27 -2.40 -11.35 19.66
N GLN A 28 -2.74 -10.15 20.17
CA GLN A 28 -4.08 -9.89 20.64
C GLN A 28 -5.02 -9.62 19.45
N PRO A 29 -6.22 -10.19 19.43
CA PRO A 29 -7.18 -9.96 18.36
C PRO A 29 -7.63 -8.49 18.34
N VAL A 30 -7.82 -7.95 17.15
CA VAL A 30 -8.32 -6.57 16.96
C VAL A 30 -9.70 -6.62 16.32
N ALA A 31 -10.71 -6.22 17.08
CA ALA A 31 -12.10 -6.15 16.66
C ALA A 31 -12.41 -4.84 15.91
N GLY A 32 -13.45 -4.86 15.06
CA GLY A 32 -13.98 -3.66 14.40
C GLY A 32 -13.10 -3.11 13.26
N VAL A 33 -12.04 -3.81 12.88
CA VAL A 33 -11.18 -3.40 11.77
C VAL A 33 -11.90 -3.62 10.44
N VAL A 34 -12.00 -2.60 9.63
CA VAL A 34 -12.56 -2.72 8.28
C VAL A 34 -11.55 -3.42 7.38
N VAL A 35 -12.01 -4.48 6.73
CA VAL A 35 -11.27 -5.25 5.72
C VAL A 35 -12.01 -5.12 4.38
N THR A 36 -11.29 -4.83 3.32
CA THR A 36 -11.88 -4.58 2.01
C THR A 36 -11.00 -5.14 0.88
N ASP A 37 -11.63 -5.42 -0.24
CA ASP A 37 -10.98 -5.70 -1.52
C ASP A 37 -11.10 -4.51 -2.50
N GLY A 38 -11.56 -3.35 -2.00
CA GLY A 38 -11.83 -2.15 -2.79
C GLY A 38 -13.26 -2.06 -3.31
N VAL A 39 -14.01 -3.15 -3.32
CA VAL A 39 -15.41 -3.24 -3.76
C VAL A 39 -16.32 -3.67 -2.63
N ASN A 40 -15.92 -4.72 -1.93
CA ASN A 40 -16.66 -5.31 -0.81
C ASN A 40 -15.96 -4.96 0.51
N PHE A 41 -16.76 -4.87 1.58
CA PHE A 41 -16.29 -4.48 2.91
C PHE A 41 -16.83 -5.45 3.95
N THR A 42 -16.02 -5.72 4.96
CA THR A 42 -16.42 -6.45 6.16
C THR A 42 -15.69 -5.86 7.37
N GLN A 43 -16.02 -6.31 8.57
CA GLN A 43 -15.33 -5.95 9.80
C GLN A 43 -14.92 -7.18 10.56
N THR A 44 -13.85 -7.06 11.35
CA THR A 44 -13.42 -8.11 12.26
C THR A 44 -14.35 -8.23 13.46
N ASP A 45 -14.60 -9.48 13.88
CA ASP A 45 -15.33 -9.81 15.11
C ASP A 45 -14.45 -9.65 16.38
N ASP A 46 -15.01 -9.94 17.55
CA ASP A 46 -14.31 -9.85 18.85
C ASP A 46 -13.07 -10.75 18.95
N LYS A 47 -12.94 -11.72 18.06
CA LYS A 47 -11.77 -12.60 17.95
C LYS A 47 -10.83 -12.18 16.83
N GLY A 48 -11.02 -10.98 16.27
CA GLY A 48 -10.26 -10.45 15.15
C GLY A 48 -10.52 -11.14 13.81
N ARG A 49 -11.53 -12.00 13.69
CA ARG A 49 -11.79 -12.81 12.49
C ARG A 49 -12.66 -12.04 11.51
N TYR A 50 -12.39 -12.23 10.23
CA TYR A 50 -13.19 -11.67 9.15
C TYR A 50 -13.44 -12.68 8.03
N GLN A 51 -14.48 -12.44 7.25
CA GLN A 51 -14.76 -13.14 6.00
C GLN A 51 -15.26 -12.13 4.95
N LEU A 52 -14.78 -12.28 3.73
CA LEU A 52 -15.12 -11.44 2.59
C LEU A 52 -15.28 -12.33 1.37
N VAL A 53 -16.23 -12.02 0.51
CA VAL A 53 -16.35 -12.63 -0.83
C VAL A 53 -15.83 -11.63 -1.84
N SER A 54 -14.86 -12.05 -2.67
CA SER A 54 -14.19 -11.21 -3.64
C SER A 54 -14.32 -11.77 -5.05
N ASP A 55 -14.43 -10.88 -6.03
CA ASP A 55 -14.36 -11.21 -7.45
C ASP A 55 -12.94 -10.95 -7.96
N PRO A 56 -12.16 -11.98 -8.31
CA PRO A 56 -10.77 -11.82 -8.75
C PRO A 56 -10.62 -11.11 -10.10
N ALA A 57 -11.72 -10.94 -10.85
CA ALA A 57 -11.72 -10.12 -12.05
C ALA A 57 -11.63 -8.61 -11.72
N GLN A 58 -12.24 -8.22 -10.60
CA GLN A 58 -12.29 -6.82 -10.14
C GLN A 58 -11.19 -6.50 -9.12
N SER A 59 -10.92 -7.41 -8.20
CA SER A 59 -10.04 -7.17 -7.06
C SER A 59 -8.87 -8.13 -7.01
N LYS A 60 -7.67 -7.60 -6.89
CA LYS A 60 -6.42 -8.37 -6.82
C LYS A 60 -5.85 -8.45 -5.40
N PHE A 61 -6.28 -7.56 -4.54
CA PHE A 61 -5.78 -7.44 -3.18
C PHE A 61 -6.93 -7.35 -2.19
N VAL A 62 -6.66 -7.79 -0.97
CA VAL A 62 -7.44 -7.49 0.23
C VAL A 62 -6.55 -6.70 1.18
N TYR A 63 -7.11 -5.69 1.85
CA TYR A 63 -6.35 -4.79 2.71
C TYR A 63 -7.18 -4.25 3.87
N LEU A 64 -6.48 -3.71 4.86
CA LEU A 64 -7.08 -3.10 6.03
C LEU A 64 -7.27 -1.59 5.84
N SER A 65 -8.37 -1.06 6.36
CA SER A 65 -8.45 0.33 6.79
C SER A 65 -7.87 0.40 8.21
N VAL A 66 -6.64 0.89 8.34
CA VAL A 66 -5.91 0.89 9.61
C VAL A 66 -6.54 1.91 10.56
N PRO A 67 -7.06 1.48 11.75
CA PRO A 67 -7.67 2.41 12.71
C PRO A 67 -6.65 3.39 13.31
N ALA A 68 -7.10 4.54 13.81
CA ALA A 68 -6.25 5.57 14.40
C ALA A 68 -5.43 5.10 15.62
N ASP A 69 -5.93 4.08 16.33
CA ASP A 69 -5.24 3.45 17.48
C ASP A 69 -4.09 2.52 17.07
N TYR A 70 -3.91 2.31 15.77
CA TYR A 70 -2.91 1.40 15.22
C TYR A 70 -2.10 2.07 14.12
N LYS A 71 -0.97 1.47 13.80
CA LYS A 71 -0.18 1.77 12.61
C LYS A 71 0.25 0.48 11.90
N THR A 72 0.63 0.60 10.64
CA THR A 72 1.20 -0.51 9.87
C THR A 72 2.55 -0.92 10.45
N ASN A 73 2.96 -2.18 10.23
CA ASN A 73 4.36 -2.52 10.34
C ASN A 73 5.13 -1.82 9.22
N VAL A 74 6.41 -1.56 9.45
CA VAL A 74 7.28 -0.87 8.49
C VAL A 74 8.55 -1.68 8.29
N GLU A 75 8.91 -1.92 7.05
CA GLU A 75 10.16 -2.55 6.65
C GLU A 75 10.83 -1.69 5.58
N ASN A 76 12.05 -1.23 5.87
CA ASN A 76 12.82 -0.38 4.94
C ASN A 76 12.04 0.86 4.47
N ALA A 77 11.43 1.59 5.40
CA ALA A 77 10.54 2.72 5.18
C ALA A 77 9.19 2.40 4.48
N LEU A 78 8.95 1.15 4.08
CA LEU A 78 7.71 0.74 3.41
C LEU A 78 6.69 0.19 4.41
N PRO A 79 5.42 0.60 4.34
CA PRO A 79 4.35 0.01 5.14
C PRO A 79 4.05 -1.40 4.65
N VAL A 80 4.02 -2.37 5.58
CA VAL A 80 3.79 -3.78 5.28
C VAL A 80 2.73 -4.39 6.18
N GLY A 81 2.25 -5.58 5.83
CA GLY A 81 1.38 -6.38 6.68
C GLY A 81 -0.07 -5.90 6.76
N TYR A 82 -0.49 -4.91 5.97
CA TYR A 82 -1.85 -4.38 5.93
C TYR A 82 -2.61 -4.75 4.65
N TYR A 83 -1.95 -5.39 3.70
CA TYR A 83 -2.56 -5.90 2.47
C TYR A 83 -2.02 -7.28 2.10
N ALA A 84 -2.78 -8.02 1.32
CA ALA A 84 -2.38 -9.31 0.76
C ALA A 84 -2.96 -9.50 -0.64
N ARG A 85 -2.21 -10.18 -1.51
CA ARG A 85 -2.68 -10.51 -2.85
C ARG A 85 -3.65 -11.70 -2.79
N ILE A 86 -4.76 -11.59 -3.52
CA ILE A 86 -5.74 -12.67 -3.70
C ILE A 86 -5.23 -13.60 -4.81
N ASP A 87 -5.06 -14.88 -4.48
CA ASP A 87 -4.73 -15.91 -5.46
C ASP A 87 -6.02 -16.36 -6.19
N ALA A 88 -6.17 -15.89 -7.41
CA ALA A 88 -7.33 -16.20 -8.25
C ALA A 88 -7.46 -17.69 -8.66
N LYS A 89 -6.42 -18.50 -8.43
CA LYS A 89 -6.45 -19.95 -8.68
C LYS A 89 -7.09 -20.73 -7.53
N LYS A 90 -7.14 -20.13 -6.33
CA LYS A 90 -7.72 -20.73 -5.14
C LYS A 90 -9.15 -20.27 -4.94
N LYS A 91 -10.03 -21.18 -4.53
CA LYS A 91 -11.41 -20.85 -4.12
C LYS A 91 -11.48 -20.18 -2.74
N LYS A 92 -10.47 -20.42 -1.90
CA LYS A 92 -10.34 -19.86 -0.56
C LYS A 92 -8.95 -19.30 -0.38
N ASN A 93 -8.87 -18.07 0.09
CA ASN A 93 -7.62 -17.40 0.45
C ASN A 93 -7.64 -17.12 1.95
N ARG A 94 -6.56 -17.43 2.63
CA ARG A 94 -6.34 -17.01 4.00
C ARG A 94 -5.35 -15.86 4.02
N CYS A 95 -5.76 -14.72 4.57
CA CYS A 95 -4.96 -13.52 4.67
C CYS A 95 -5.04 -13.01 6.11
N ASP A 96 -4.03 -13.34 6.91
CA ASP A 96 -3.90 -12.85 8.28
C ASP A 96 -3.08 -11.56 8.29
N PHE A 97 -3.48 -10.61 9.14
CA PHE A 97 -2.85 -9.30 9.24
C PHE A 97 -2.38 -9.00 10.65
N SER A 98 -1.37 -8.14 10.77
CA SER A 98 -0.88 -7.68 12.05
C SER A 98 -0.60 -6.18 11.99
N MET A 99 -0.98 -5.45 13.05
CA MET A 99 -0.78 -4.01 13.19
C MET A 99 -0.04 -3.70 14.49
N VAL A 100 0.63 -2.57 14.53
CA VAL A 100 1.27 -2.07 15.76
C VAL A 100 0.28 -1.21 16.52
N LYS A 101 -0.03 -1.59 17.77
CA LYS A 101 -0.87 -0.78 18.64
C LYS A 101 -0.13 0.50 19.04
N ARG A 102 -0.80 1.64 18.99
CA ARG A 102 -0.27 2.92 19.46
C ARG A 102 -0.47 3.09 20.95
N GLU A 103 0.37 3.87 21.60
CA GLU A 103 0.17 4.28 22.99
C GLU A 103 -0.98 5.27 23.11
N GLN A 104 -1.10 6.17 22.13
CA GLN A 104 -2.17 7.14 22.01
C GLN A 104 -2.69 7.19 20.57
N PRO A 105 -4.01 7.38 20.34
CA PRO A 105 -4.56 7.60 19.01
C PRO A 105 -3.96 8.85 18.38
N VAL A 106 -3.65 8.78 17.09
CA VAL A 106 -3.18 9.94 16.33
C VAL A 106 -4.38 10.78 15.94
N GLN A 107 -4.37 12.06 16.31
CA GLN A 107 -5.35 13.06 15.92
C GLN A 107 -4.80 14.06 14.91
N ASP A 108 -3.52 14.43 15.11
CA ASP A 108 -2.80 15.36 14.24
C ASP A 108 -1.54 14.71 13.68
N PHE A 109 -1.27 14.92 12.42
CA PHE A 109 -0.07 14.40 11.75
C PHE A 109 0.42 15.36 10.68
N THR A 110 1.70 15.25 10.36
CA THR A 110 2.29 15.93 9.20
C THR A 110 2.40 14.97 8.04
N PHE A 111 2.05 15.45 6.86
CA PHE A 111 2.12 14.69 5.62
C PHE A 111 3.13 15.34 4.68
N ILE A 112 4.16 14.55 4.29
CA ILE A 112 5.18 14.98 3.33
C ILE A 112 4.86 14.33 1.99
N ALA A 113 4.60 15.14 0.97
CA ALA A 113 4.36 14.69 -0.39
C ALA A 113 5.59 14.93 -1.27
N ILE A 114 6.04 13.90 -1.98
CA ILE A 114 7.09 13.97 -3.00
C ILE A 114 6.44 13.68 -4.33
N SER A 115 6.56 14.59 -5.28
CA SER A 115 6.02 14.42 -6.63
C SER A 115 7.12 14.08 -7.61
N ASP A 116 6.84 13.11 -8.48
CA ASP A 116 7.55 12.86 -9.73
C ASP A 116 9.10 12.83 -9.65
N PRO A 117 9.71 11.92 -8.88
CA PRO A 117 11.18 11.78 -8.89
C PRO A 117 11.73 11.46 -10.28
N GLN A 118 10.99 10.68 -11.08
CA GLN A 118 11.20 10.37 -12.50
C GLN A 118 12.65 10.00 -12.87
N ALA A 119 13.30 9.20 -12.03
CA ALA A 119 14.68 8.79 -12.26
C ALA A 119 14.80 7.90 -13.51
N ARG A 120 15.75 8.23 -14.40
CA ARG A 120 16.04 7.51 -15.63
C ARG A 120 17.27 6.62 -15.55
N ASN A 121 18.11 6.84 -14.56
CA ASN A 121 19.36 6.13 -14.34
C ASN A 121 19.82 6.24 -12.88
N GLU A 122 20.86 5.50 -12.52
CA GLU A 122 21.43 5.49 -11.16
C GLU A 122 21.94 6.87 -10.75
N GLU A 123 22.55 7.66 -11.66
CA GLU A 123 23.06 9.00 -11.36
C GLU A 123 21.93 9.93 -10.84
N GLN A 124 20.74 9.83 -11.42
CA GLN A 124 19.59 10.63 -10.96
C GLN A 124 19.06 10.13 -9.62
N LEU A 125 19.13 8.82 -9.33
CA LEU A 125 18.83 8.30 -8.01
C LEU A 125 19.88 8.72 -6.97
N ASP A 126 21.16 8.78 -7.32
CA ASP A 126 22.22 9.31 -6.46
C ASP A 126 21.98 10.79 -6.12
N ARG A 127 21.50 11.57 -7.10
CA ARG A 127 21.07 12.96 -6.85
C ARG A 127 19.86 13.01 -5.92
N PHE A 128 18.85 12.20 -6.13
CA PHE A 128 17.70 12.10 -5.24
C PHE A 128 18.13 11.74 -3.81
N ALA A 129 19.09 10.82 -3.65
CA ALA A 129 19.64 10.42 -2.37
C ALA A 129 20.43 11.56 -1.69
N SER A 130 21.28 12.25 -2.44
CA SER A 130 22.20 13.29 -1.90
C SER A 130 21.54 14.66 -1.72
N GLU A 131 20.46 14.93 -2.43
CA GLU A 131 19.72 16.20 -2.37
C GLU A 131 18.41 16.02 -1.58
N THR A 132 17.41 15.36 -2.17
CA THR A 132 16.06 15.27 -1.60
C THR A 132 16.01 14.48 -0.29
N VAL A 133 16.68 13.32 -0.22
CA VAL A 133 16.67 12.48 0.99
C VAL A 133 17.42 13.15 2.13
N VAL A 134 18.49 13.89 1.84
CA VAL A 134 19.23 14.68 2.85
C VAL A 134 18.33 15.79 3.41
N ASP A 135 17.65 16.55 2.55
CA ASP A 135 16.73 17.61 2.96
C ASP A 135 15.54 17.05 3.78
N LEU A 136 15.01 15.91 3.35
CA LEU A 136 13.97 15.19 4.12
C LEU A 136 14.46 14.82 5.53
N LYS A 137 15.67 14.28 5.66
CA LYS A 137 16.24 13.92 6.96
C LYS A 137 16.38 15.15 7.90
N GLU A 138 16.76 16.29 7.36
CA GLU A 138 16.82 17.54 8.14
C GLU A 138 15.41 18.02 8.54
N THR A 139 14.45 17.95 7.63
CA THR A 139 13.04 18.27 7.90
C THR A 139 12.47 17.36 8.99
N LEU A 140 12.71 16.05 8.91
CA LEU A 140 12.23 15.08 9.90
C LEU A 140 12.79 15.34 11.30
N LYS A 141 14.04 15.80 11.44
CA LYS A 141 14.60 16.20 12.74
C LYS A 141 13.82 17.37 13.36
N GLN A 142 13.37 18.31 12.55
CA GLN A 142 12.56 19.45 13.02
C GLN A 142 11.13 19.01 13.41
N LEU A 143 10.62 17.93 12.82
CA LEU A 143 9.31 17.36 13.07
C LEU A 143 9.31 16.19 14.07
N SER A 144 10.41 15.96 14.78
CA SER A 144 10.62 14.76 15.63
C SER A 144 9.59 14.55 16.75
N SER A 145 8.83 15.58 17.12
CA SER A 145 7.74 15.49 18.10
C SER A 145 6.37 15.22 17.48
N GLN A 146 6.28 15.06 16.16
CA GLN A 146 5.03 14.87 15.43
C GLN A 146 4.97 13.47 14.82
N GLU A 147 3.75 12.99 14.60
CA GLU A 147 3.54 11.84 13.72
C GLU A 147 3.66 12.32 12.27
N VAL A 148 4.57 11.70 11.51
CA VAL A 148 4.85 12.11 10.12
C VAL A 148 4.66 10.93 9.19
N TYR A 149 4.02 11.17 8.05
CA TYR A 149 3.90 10.20 6.95
C TYR A 149 4.43 10.80 5.66
N GLY A 150 5.09 9.98 4.86
CA GLY A 150 5.49 10.33 3.51
C GLY A 150 4.64 9.66 2.45
N MET A 151 4.47 10.31 1.31
CA MET A 151 3.87 9.71 0.12
C MET A 151 4.60 10.19 -1.12
N VAL A 152 4.95 9.24 -1.99
CA VAL A 152 5.41 9.54 -3.35
C VAL A 152 4.21 9.43 -4.29
N LEU A 153 3.95 10.51 -5.03
CA LEU A 153 2.73 10.70 -5.82
C LEU A 153 2.81 10.11 -7.23
N GLY A 154 3.62 9.08 -7.41
CA GLY A 154 3.81 8.39 -8.67
C GLY A 154 5.02 8.88 -9.46
N ASP A 155 5.22 8.26 -10.62
CA ASP A 155 6.33 8.51 -11.53
C ASP A 155 7.70 8.50 -10.82
N ILE A 156 7.91 7.43 -10.04
CA ILE A 156 9.15 7.26 -9.25
C ILE A 156 10.33 7.06 -10.20
N VAL A 157 10.12 6.25 -11.22
CA VAL A 157 11.09 6.00 -12.29
C VAL A 157 10.50 6.42 -13.63
N TRP A 158 11.36 6.63 -14.65
CA TRP A 158 10.91 6.91 -16.00
C TRP A 158 11.07 5.66 -16.87
N ASP A 159 10.07 4.77 -16.84
CA ASP A 159 10.01 3.54 -17.65
C ASP A 159 11.17 2.55 -17.40
N VAL A 160 11.95 2.73 -16.34
CA VAL A 160 13.13 1.90 -16.01
C VAL A 160 12.89 1.11 -14.74
N MET A 161 12.09 0.04 -14.82
CA MET A 161 11.68 -0.77 -13.68
C MET A 161 12.83 -1.31 -12.80
N PRO A 162 14.02 -1.69 -13.33
CA PRO A 162 15.13 -2.13 -12.49
C PRO A 162 15.60 -1.11 -11.46
N LEU A 163 15.38 0.20 -11.68
CA LEU A 163 15.75 1.25 -10.73
C LEU A 163 14.97 1.20 -9.42
N TYR A 164 13.84 0.49 -9.35
CA TYR A 164 13.10 0.34 -8.10
C TYR A 164 13.93 -0.32 -6.98
N ASP A 165 14.83 -1.22 -7.31
CA ASP A 165 15.67 -1.86 -6.28
C ASP A 165 16.69 -0.89 -5.69
N SER A 166 17.23 0.02 -6.50
CA SER A 166 18.09 1.12 -6.04
C SER A 166 17.28 2.17 -5.29
N TYR A 167 16.12 2.57 -5.79
CA TYR A 167 15.22 3.49 -5.10
C TYR A 167 14.84 3.00 -3.70
N LYS A 168 14.45 1.73 -3.55
CA LYS A 168 14.14 1.14 -2.23
C LYS A 168 15.29 1.25 -1.25
N LYS A 169 16.53 1.06 -1.72
CA LYS A 169 17.74 1.25 -0.88
C LYS A 169 17.87 2.69 -0.44
N VAL A 170 17.66 3.64 -1.35
CA VAL A 170 17.77 5.08 -1.06
C VAL A 170 16.78 5.52 0.02
N ILE A 171 15.52 5.05 -0.04
CA ILE A 171 14.51 5.44 0.95
C ILE A 171 14.60 4.63 2.26
N SER A 172 15.28 3.47 2.28
CA SER A 172 15.32 2.57 3.44
C SER A 172 15.94 3.22 4.69
N ASP A 173 16.77 4.24 4.51
CA ASP A 173 17.41 4.99 5.59
C ASP A 173 16.54 6.13 6.17
N LEU A 174 15.34 6.33 5.64
CA LEU A 174 14.41 7.31 6.17
C LEU A 174 13.66 6.73 7.38
N ASP A 175 13.70 7.44 8.50
CA ASP A 175 12.82 7.17 9.65
C ASP A 175 11.44 7.76 9.38
N LEU A 176 10.80 7.25 8.33
CA LEU A 176 9.53 7.72 7.82
C LEU A 176 8.78 6.57 7.14
N THR A 177 7.50 6.41 7.44
CA THR A 177 6.67 5.49 6.67
C THR A 177 6.31 6.11 5.33
N MET A 178 6.82 5.53 4.24
CA MET A 178 6.63 6.03 2.87
C MET A 178 5.56 5.23 2.14
N TYR A 179 4.45 5.88 1.81
CA TYR A 179 3.42 5.35 0.92
C TYR A 179 3.72 5.73 -0.53
N HIS A 180 3.23 4.93 -1.46
CA HIS A 180 3.49 5.13 -2.88
C HIS A 180 2.21 5.01 -3.69
N VAL A 181 2.03 5.91 -4.62
CA VAL A 181 1.04 5.82 -5.70
C VAL A 181 1.78 5.45 -6.98
N ILE A 182 1.16 4.68 -7.84
CA ILE A 182 1.72 4.33 -9.14
C ILE A 182 1.38 5.45 -10.13
N GLY A 183 2.39 5.98 -10.80
CA GLY A 183 2.24 6.93 -11.92
C GLY A 183 2.27 6.23 -13.29
N ASN A 184 2.19 6.99 -14.36
CA ASN A 184 2.15 6.43 -15.71
C ASN A 184 3.51 5.95 -16.22
N HIS A 185 4.62 6.36 -15.63
CA HIS A 185 5.97 5.89 -15.92
C HIS A 185 6.43 4.73 -15.02
N ASP A 186 5.60 4.32 -14.07
CA ASP A 186 5.89 3.24 -13.13
C ASP A 186 5.43 1.86 -13.65
N PHE A 187 5.14 1.76 -14.92
CA PHE A 187 4.73 0.53 -15.59
C PHE A 187 5.79 0.04 -16.56
N ASP A 188 5.91 -1.28 -16.69
CA ASP A 188 6.67 -1.87 -17.78
C ASP A 188 5.89 -1.69 -19.09
N GLN A 189 6.33 -0.76 -19.92
CA GLN A 189 5.68 -0.40 -21.19
C GLN A 189 5.76 -1.49 -22.24
N GLN A 190 6.61 -2.50 -22.09
CA GLN A 190 6.64 -3.67 -22.99
C GLN A 190 5.39 -4.54 -22.83
N TYR A 191 4.68 -4.39 -21.72
CA TYR A 191 3.44 -5.07 -21.48
C TYR A 191 2.29 -4.07 -21.64
N THR A 192 1.59 -4.17 -22.77
CA THR A 192 0.38 -3.37 -23.02
C THR A 192 -0.54 -3.37 -21.81
N ALA A 193 -1.02 -2.24 -21.46
CA ALA A 193 -1.76 -1.68 -20.33
C ALA A 193 -2.63 -2.58 -19.42
N LEU A 194 -2.70 -3.86 -19.60
CA LEU A 194 -3.63 -4.74 -18.88
C LEU A 194 -3.00 -6.00 -18.29
N SER A 195 -1.73 -6.26 -18.52
CA SER A 195 -1.08 -7.38 -17.87
C SER A 195 -0.55 -6.95 -16.49
N LEU A 196 -1.46 -6.84 -15.52
CA LEU A 196 -1.17 -6.75 -14.08
C LEU A 196 -0.29 -7.91 -13.57
N ALA A 197 0.13 -8.82 -14.44
CA ALA A 197 0.97 -9.95 -14.09
C ALA A 197 2.45 -9.59 -13.92
N THR A 198 2.91 -8.50 -14.52
CA THR A 198 4.31 -8.06 -14.50
C THR A 198 4.55 -6.80 -13.70
N ASN A 199 3.54 -5.98 -13.52
CA ASN A 199 3.60 -4.85 -12.60
C ASN A 199 3.40 -5.38 -11.16
N LYS A 200 4.48 -5.69 -10.51
CA LYS A 200 4.52 -6.22 -9.14
C LYS A 200 4.61 -5.10 -8.13
#